data_778f234ec9429c077f329dfe03f52a98
#
_entry.id   778f234ec9429c077f329dfe03f52a98
#
_cell.length_a   1.000
_cell.length_b   1.000
_cell.length_c   1.000
_cell.angle_alpha   90.00
_cell.angle_beta   90.00
_cell.angle_gamma   90.00
#
_symmetry.space_group_name_H-M   'P 1'
#
loop_
_entity.id
_entity.type
_entity.pdbx_description
1 polymer ?
#
loop_
_entity_poly.entity_id
_entity_poly.type
_entity_poly.pdbx_seq_one_letter_code
_entity_poly.pdbx_strand_id
1 'polypeptide(L)'
;AATWTGPDSYKLRPDAKRFENWENNYAARLGLGVAADYALRVGLQEIWDRIQALAARMRKGLGAIDGVVLRDIGATQCGIVTFSLEDIPASGIKESLMAYDINVSVSGPSSTLLDAMRRGLPEIVRASVHYYNSEAEVDALIDAISEISAKRN
;
A
#
# COMPACT_ATOMS: atom_id res chain seq x y z
N ALA A 1 -30.63 -8.05 3.23
CA ALA A 1 -30.00 -7.58 4.48
C ALA A 1 -30.78 -8.05 5.72
N ALA A 2 -32.12 -7.96 5.71
CA ALA A 2 -32.97 -8.28 6.85
C ALA A 2 -34.28 -8.93 6.38
N THR A 3 -34.98 -9.58 7.29
CA THR A 3 -36.33 -10.15 7.10
C THR A 3 -37.27 -9.43 8.05
N TRP A 4 -38.38 -8.92 7.54
CA TRP A 4 -39.44 -8.34 8.36
C TRP A 4 -40.06 -9.38 9.26
N THR A 5 -40.20 -9.07 10.54
CA THR A 5 -40.84 -9.93 11.55
C THR A 5 -42.14 -9.35 12.06
N GLY A 6 -42.48 -8.11 11.67
CA GLY A 6 -43.71 -7.38 11.98
C GLY A 6 -43.69 -6.00 11.31
N PRO A 7 -44.77 -5.19 11.47
CA PRO A 7 -44.87 -3.86 10.86
C PRO A 7 -43.70 -2.94 11.22
N ASP A 8 -43.22 -3.02 12.47
CA ASP A 8 -42.17 -2.14 13.03
C ASP A 8 -40.94 -2.93 13.50
N SER A 9 -40.76 -4.16 13.00
CA SER A 9 -39.68 -5.03 13.45
C SER A 9 -39.06 -5.85 12.33
N TYR A 10 -37.75 -6.07 12.42
CA TYR A 10 -37.01 -6.90 11.46
C TYR A 10 -35.90 -7.66 12.15
N LYS A 11 -35.47 -8.74 11.54
CA LYS A 11 -34.31 -9.54 11.95
C LYS A 11 -33.22 -9.46 10.89
N LEU A 12 -32.03 -9.07 11.28
CA LEU A 12 -30.87 -9.07 10.39
C LEU A 12 -30.50 -10.52 9.99
N ARG A 13 -30.08 -10.70 8.77
CA ARG A 13 -29.50 -11.99 8.33
C ARG A 13 -28.21 -12.27 9.10
N PRO A 14 -27.98 -13.53 9.52
CA PRO A 14 -26.78 -13.89 10.28
C PRO A 14 -25.52 -14.03 9.38
N ASP A 15 -25.68 -14.11 8.07
CA ASP A 15 -24.61 -14.31 7.08
C ASP A 15 -24.12 -13.00 6.46
N ALA A 16 -23.01 -13.07 5.72
CA ALA A 16 -22.40 -11.93 5.05
C ALA A 16 -23.30 -11.29 3.97
N LYS A 17 -24.30 -12.03 3.46
CA LYS A 17 -25.27 -11.49 2.50
C LYS A 17 -26.06 -10.28 3.02
N ARG A 18 -26.06 -10.01 4.33
CA ARG A 18 -26.64 -8.78 4.90
C ARG A 18 -25.97 -7.51 4.39
N PHE A 19 -24.74 -7.59 3.87
CA PHE A 19 -23.96 -6.49 3.32
C PHE A 19 -24.06 -6.37 1.80
N GLU A 20 -24.74 -7.32 1.13
CA GLU A 20 -24.93 -7.26 -0.31
C GLU A 20 -26.04 -6.27 -0.66
N ASN A 21 -25.76 -5.40 -1.64
CA ASN A 21 -26.76 -4.54 -2.23
C ASN A 21 -27.58 -5.31 -3.28
N TRP A 22 -28.80 -4.83 -3.53
CA TRP A 22 -29.69 -5.42 -4.53
C TRP A 22 -29.10 -5.36 -5.94
N GLU A 23 -28.57 -4.17 -6.30
CA GLU A 23 -27.92 -3.97 -7.58
C GLU A 23 -26.40 -4.01 -7.44
N ASN A 24 -25.75 -4.58 -8.44
CA ASN A 24 -24.30 -4.75 -8.51
C ASN A 24 -23.77 -4.14 -9.81
N ASN A 25 -22.55 -3.65 -9.79
CA ASN A 25 -21.84 -3.27 -11.00
C ASN A 25 -21.36 -4.52 -11.75
N TYR A 26 -22.22 -5.05 -12.62
CA TYR A 26 -21.94 -6.27 -13.40
C TYR A 26 -20.73 -6.10 -14.32
N ALA A 27 -20.57 -4.91 -14.93
CA ALA A 27 -19.42 -4.62 -15.79
C ALA A 27 -18.11 -4.71 -15.00
N ALA A 28 -18.05 -4.12 -13.79
CA ALA A 28 -16.87 -4.22 -12.93
C ALA A 28 -16.60 -5.66 -12.48
N ARG A 29 -17.64 -6.46 -12.22
CA ARG A 29 -17.46 -7.89 -11.87
C ARG A 29 -16.89 -8.71 -13.03
N LEU A 30 -17.35 -8.48 -14.25
CA LEU A 30 -16.79 -9.10 -15.44
C LEU A 30 -15.34 -8.67 -15.66
N GLY A 31 -15.05 -7.36 -15.52
CA GLY A 31 -13.69 -6.83 -15.60
C GLY A 31 -12.76 -7.44 -14.55
N LEU A 32 -13.23 -7.65 -13.32
CA LEU A 32 -12.45 -8.34 -12.29
C LEU A 32 -12.16 -9.80 -12.68
N GLY A 33 -13.13 -10.50 -13.28
CA GLY A 33 -12.92 -11.86 -13.79
C GLY A 33 -11.80 -11.90 -14.84
N VAL A 34 -11.83 -10.99 -15.82
CA VAL A 34 -10.78 -10.88 -16.84
C VAL A 34 -9.41 -10.55 -16.23
N ALA A 35 -9.37 -9.67 -15.24
CA ALA A 35 -8.12 -9.33 -14.54
C ALA A 35 -7.57 -10.54 -13.75
N ALA A 36 -8.43 -11.33 -13.11
CA ALA A 36 -8.03 -12.56 -12.45
C ALA A 36 -7.45 -13.59 -13.44
N ASP A 37 -8.12 -13.81 -14.58
CA ASP A 37 -7.63 -14.70 -15.64
C ASP A 37 -6.28 -14.21 -16.21
N TYR A 38 -6.08 -12.91 -16.31
CA TYR A 38 -4.80 -12.34 -16.73
C TYR A 38 -3.70 -12.66 -15.71
N ALA A 39 -3.95 -12.44 -14.42
CA ALA A 39 -2.98 -12.75 -13.36
C ALA A 39 -2.64 -14.25 -13.31
N LEU A 40 -3.65 -15.14 -13.49
CA LEU A 40 -3.44 -16.58 -13.56
C LEU A 40 -2.56 -17.00 -14.77
N ARG A 41 -2.70 -16.33 -15.91
CA ARG A 41 -1.84 -16.58 -17.09
C ARG A 41 -0.40 -16.12 -16.90
N VAL A 42 -0.18 -15.03 -16.16
CA VAL A 42 1.17 -14.59 -15.78
C VAL A 42 1.81 -15.56 -14.79
N GLY A 43 1.01 -16.11 -13.87
CA GLY A 43 1.44 -16.98 -12.78
C GLY A 43 1.49 -16.22 -11.45
N LEU A 44 0.71 -16.68 -10.48
CA LEU A 44 0.64 -15.97 -9.18
C LEU A 44 1.94 -16.07 -8.39
N GLN A 45 2.66 -17.20 -8.52
CA GLN A 45 3.95 -17.38 -7.84
C GLN A 45 5.02 -16.48 -8.46
N GLU A 46 5.11 -16.42 -9.78
CA GLU A 46 6.02 -15.56 -10.53
C GLU A 46 5.78 -14.07 -10.19
N ILE A 47 4.50 -13.67 -10.13
CA ILE A 47 4.13 -12.31 -9.67
C ILE A 47 4.62 -12.06 -8.26
N TRP A 48 4.39 -12.99 -7.34
CA TRP A 48 4.79 -12.88 -5.95
C TRP A 48 6.31 -12.77 -5.80
N ASP A 49 7.05 -13.67 -6.44
CA ASP A 49 8.52 -13.72 -6.36
C ASP A 49 9.14 -12.43 -6.91
N ARG A 50 8.59 -11.92 -8.03
CA ARG A 50 9.02 -10.64 -8.61
C ARG A 50 8.77 -9.47 -7.66
N ILE A 51 7.57 -9.38 -7.08
CA ILE A 51 7.22 -8.33 -6.12
C ILE A 51 8.15 -8.41 -4.89
N GLN A 52 8.42 -9.61 -4.36
CA GLN A 52 9.31 -9.80 -3.23
C GLN A 52 10.72 -9.33 -3.52
N ALA A 53 11.26 -9.65 -4.69
CA ALA A 53 12.61 -9.22 -5.10
C ALA A 53 12.72 -7.68 -5.16
N LEU A 54 11.76 -7.01 -5.81
CA LEU A 54 11.72 -5.55 -5.93
C LEU A 54 11.55 -4.86 -4.57
N ALA A 55 10.63 -5.37 -3.74
CA ALA A 55 10.38 -4.81 -2.42
C ALA A 55 11.57 -5.01 -1.47
N ALA A 56 12.25 -6.15 -1.54
CA ALA A 56 13.48 -6.40 -0.77
C ALA A 56 14.61 -5.44 -1.19
N ARG A 57 14.79 -5.22 -2.50
CA ARG A 57 15.72 -4.22 -3.03
C ARG A 57 15.41 -2.83 -2.48
N MET A 58 14.16 -2.41 -2.54
CA MET A 58 13.70 -1.11 -2.03
C MET A 58 13.97 -0.96 -0.53
N ARG A 59 13.59 -1.95 0.29
CA ARG A 59 13.85 -1.94 1.74
C ARG A 59 15.34 -1.83 2.05
N LYS A 60 16.14 -2.64 1.36
CA LYS A 60 17.60 -2.61 1.54
C LYS A 60 18.19 -1.24 1.20
N GLY A 61 17.81 -0.65 0.07
CA GLY A 61 18.30 0.65 -0.36
C GLY A 61 17.85 1.77 0.57
N LEU A 62 16.55 1.86 0.85
CA LEU A 62 16.00 2.87 1.75
C LEU A 62 16.58 2.75 3.17
N GLY A 63 16.71 1.54 3.69
CA GLY A 63 17.26 1.32 5.04
C GLY A 63 18.74 1.64 5.19
N ALA A 64 19.47 1.84 4.08
CA ALA A 64 20.86 2.28 4.09
C ALA A 64 21.03 3.81 4.11
N ILE A 65 19.94 4.57 3.90
CA ILE A 65 19.95 6.04 3.87
C ILE A 65 19.85 6.58 5.31
N ASP A 66 20.70 7.48 5.67
CA ASP A 66 20.67 8.13 6.99
C ASP A 66 19.35 8.87 7.24
N GLY A 67 18.80 8.70 8.45
CA GLY A 67 17.52 9.26 8.87
C GLY A 67 16.28 8.55 8.32
N VAL A 68 16.41 7.57 7.42
CA VAL A 68 15.28 6.76 6.97
C VAL A 68 14.97 5.67 7.99
N VAL A 69 13.71 5.59 8.40
CA VAL A 69 13.20 4.54 9.29
C VAL A 69 12.13 3.74 8.56
N LEU A 70 12.40 2.46 8.28
CA LEU A 70 11.41 1.54 7.74
C LEU A 70 10.32 1.26 8.79
N ARG A 71 9.06 1.28 8.37
CA ARG A 71 7.91 1.18 9.27
C ARG A 71 7.08 -0.08 9.09
N ASP A 72 7.27 -0.85 8.03
CA ASP A 72 6.59 -2.12 7.86
C ASP A 72 7.15 -3.18 8.80
N ILE A 73 6.26 -4.06 9.24
CA ILE A 73 6.53 -5.14 10.19
C ILE A 73 6.00 -6.47 9.64
N GLY A 74 6.41 -7.54 10.28
CA GLY A 74 5.96 -8.90 9.96
C GLY A 74 7.06 -9.76 9.33
N ALA A 75 6.94 -11.07 9.52
CA ALA A 75 7.87 -12.04 8.96
C ALA A 75 7.74 -12.17 7.43
N THR A 76 6.51 -12.05 6.93
CA THR A 76 6.21 -11.99 5.49
C THR A 76 5.74 -10.57 5.16
N GLN A 77 6.47 -9.90 4.30
CA GLN A 77 6.20 -8.53 3.88
C GLN A 77 5.76 -8.51 2.43
N CYS A 78 4.83 -7.60 2.10
CA CYS A 78 4.31 -7.47 0.73
C CYS A 78 5.09 -6.42 -0.10
N GLY A 79 4.60 -6.10 -1.29
CA GLY A 79 5.16 -5.09 -2.18
C GLY A 79 4.96 -3.64 -1.72
N ILE A 80 4.32 -3.41 -0.58
CA ILE A 80 4.17 -2.08 0.01
C ILE A 80 5.30 -1.87 1.01
N VAL A 81 6.15 -0.88 0.77
CA VAL A 81 7.24 -0.47 1.66
C VAL A 81 6.84 0.84 2.32
N THR A 82 6.87 0.87 3.64
CA THR A 82 6.51 2.05 4.42
C THR A 82 7.72 2.60 5.16
N PHE A 83 7.91 3.90 5.10
CA PHE A 83 9.03 4.54 5.77
C PHE A 83 8.69 5.97 6.20
N SER A 84 9.52 6.52 7.07
CA SER A 84 9.60 7.93 7.41
C SER A 84 11.05 8.39 7.27
N LEU A 85 11.24 9.68 7.07
CA LEU A 85 12.55 10.32 7.10
C LEU A 85 12.54 11.33 8.26
N GLU A 86 13.57 11.34 9.07
CA GLU A 86 13.69 12.27 10.18
C GLU A 86 13.66 13.72 9.67
N ASP A 87 13.05 14.61 10.45
CA ASP A 87 12.92 16.04 10.20
C ASP A 87 12.17 16.46 8.92
N ILE A 88 11.72 15.52 8.10
CA ILE A 88 10.93 15.81 6.90
C ILE A 88 9.57 15.10 7.00
N PRO A 89 8.45 15.84 6.97
CA PRO A 89 7.13 15.24 7.00
C PRO A 89 6.88 14.43 5.73
N ALA A 90 6.09 13.34 5.84
CA ALA A 90 5.82 12.44 4.71
C ALA A 90 5.16 13.17 3.51
N SER A 91 4.35 14.18 3.78
CA SER A 91 3.78 15.07 2.75
C SER A 91 4.86 15.84 1.97
N GLY A 92 5.89 16.36 2.65
CA GLY A 92 7.00 17.05 2.01
C GLY A 92 7.89 16.11 1.18
N ILE A 93 8.09 14.87 1.65
CA ILE A 93 8.77 13.83 0.85
C ILE A 93 8.00 13.54 -0.43
N LYS A 94 6.68 13.34 -0.32
CA LYS A 94 5.81 13.10 -1.48
C LYS A 94 5.89 14.25 -2.49
N GLU A 95 5.83 15.50 -2.02
CA GLU A 95 5.92 16.67 -2.87
C GLU A 95 7.28 16.76 -3.57
N SER A 96 8.36 16.50 -2.84
CA SER A 96 9.73 16.48 -3.41
C SER A 96 9.88 15.40 -4.49
N LEU A 97 9.31 14.22 -4.28
CA LEU A 97 9.35 13.11 -5.24
C LEU A 97 8.59 13.39 -6.54
N MET A 98 7.59 14.28 -6.53
CA MET A 98 6.90 14.69 -7.76
C MET A 98 7.85 15.36 -8.77
N ALA A 99 8.91 16.02 -8.32
CA ALA A 99 9.92 16.61 -9.20
C ALA A 99 10.78 15.55 -9.93
N TYR A 100 10.74 14.30 -9.47
CA TYR A 100 11.42 13.15 -10.07
C TYR A 100 10.43 12.23 -10.84
N ASP A 101 9.19 12.67 -11.06
CA ASP A 101 8.09 11.87 -11.62
C ASP A 101 7.80 10.58 -10.84
N ILE A 102 8.08 10.57 -9.53
CA ILE A 102 7.86 9.44 -8.65
C ILE A 102 6.61 9.66 -7.79
N ASN A 103 5.64 8.77 -7.92
CA ASN A 103 4.39 8.80 -7.17
C ASN A 103 4.44 7.89 -5.95
N VAL A 104 4.17 8.46 -4.78
CA VAL A 104 4.00 7.73 -3.52
C VAL A 104 2.71 8.17 -2.82
N SER A 105 2.25 7.37 -1.89
CA SER A 105 1.12 7.73 -1.01
C SER A 105 1.63 8.14 0.37
N VAL A 106 0.86 8.96 1.05
CA VAL A 106 1.07 9.27 2.48
C VAL A 106 -0.06 8.63 3.28
N SER A 107 0.27 8.01 4.40
CA SER A 107 -0.68 7.48 5.37
C SER A 107 -0.47 8.14 6.72
N GLY A 108 -1.48 8.88 7.18
CA GLY A 108 -1.51 9.44 8.52
C GLY A 108 -2.00 8.43 9.57
N PRO A 109 -1.78 8.72 10.86
CA PRO A 109 -2.19 7.85 11.98
C PRO A 109 -3.68 7.46 11.97
N SER A 110 -4.56 8.33 11.48
CA SER A 110 -5.99 8.07 11.36
C SER A 110 -6.36 6.94 10.41
N SER A 111 -5.49 6.61 9.44
CA SER A 111 -5.71 5.52 8.48
C SER A 111 -5.64 4.13 9.12
N THR A 112 -4.88 4.00 10.21
CA THR A 112 -4.68 2.75 10.98
C THR A 112 -4.60 3.08 12.46
N LEU A 113 -5.62 3.75 13.00
CA LEU A 113 -5.58 4.42 14.30
C LEU A 113 -5.04 3.53 15.44
N LEU A 114 -5.55 2.32 15.59
CA LEU A 114 -5.16 1.44 16.69
C LEU A 114 -3.69 1.00 16.62
N ASP A 115 -3.20 0.68 15.42
CA ASP A 115 -1.80 0.31 15.21
C ASP A 115 -0.89 1.53 15.37
N ALA A 116 -1.28 2.66 14.78
CA ALA A 116 -0.52 3.90 14.87
C ALA A 116 -0.37 4.37 16.32
N MET A 117 -1.43 4.34 17.13
CA MET A 117 -1.37 4.68 18.56
C MET A 117 -0.45 3.72 19.34
N ARG A 118 -0.58 2.42 19.12
CA ARG A 118 0.23 1.41 19.80
C ARG A 118 1.72 1.53 19.49
N ARG A 119 2.06 1.90 18.26
CA ARG A 119 3.44 1.97 17.74
C ARG A 119 4.03 3.39 17.76
N GLY A 120 3.24 4.40 18.11
CA GLY A 120 3.65 5.80 18.04
C GLY A 120 4.04 6.22 16.62
N LEU A 121 3.29 5.77 15.59
CA LEU A 121 3.64 6.07 14.21
C LEU A 121 3.33 7.54 13.86
N PRO A 122 4.28 8.24 13.21
CA PRO A 122 4.00 9.51 12.56
C PRO A 122 3.21 9.31 11.25
N GLU A 123 3.05 10.35 10.46
CA GLU A 123 2.76 10.18 9.03
C GLU A 123 3.90 9.40 8.37
N ILE A 124 3.54 8.47 7.49
CA ILE A 124 4.48 7.59 6.78
C ILE A 124 4.29 7.67 5.28
N VAL A 125 5.39 7.58 4.55
CA VAL A 125 5.36 7.38 3.10
C VAL A 125 5.09 5.92 2.79
N ARG A 126 4.26 5.66 1.78
CA ARG A 126 4.00 4.33 1.22
C ARG A 126 4.47 4.31 -0.23
N ALA A 127 5.55 3.60 -0.47
CA ALA A 127 6.01 3.23 -1.81
C ALA A 127 5.54 1.80 -2.10
N SER A 128 4.93 1.59 -3.27
CA SER A 128 4.38 0.29 -3.64
C SER A 128 4.97 -0.15 -4.96
N VAL A 129 5.54 -1.35 -4.99
CA VAL A 129 6.02 -1.98 -6.21
C VAL A 129 5.08 -3.09 -6.65
N HIS A 130 5.00 -3.29 -7.95
CA HIS A 130 4.25 -4.36 -8.58
C HIS A 130 5.16 -5.12 -9.55
N TYR A 131 4.73 -6.30 -10.03
CA TYR A 131 5.56 -7.15 -10.90
C TYR A 131 6.00 -6.48 -12.21
N TYR A 132 5.30 -5.46 -12.67
CA TYR A 132 5.64 -4.71 -13.89
C TYR A 132 6.67 -3.60 -13.68
N ASN A 133 7.01 -3.26 -12.42
CA ASN A 133 8.07 -2.29 -12.18
C ASN A 133 9.46 -2.89 -12.49
N SER A 134 10.37 -2.01 -12.88
CA SER A 134 11.77 -2.35 -13.10
C SER A 134 12.62 -2.08 -11.86
N GLU A 135 13.82 -2.69 -11.81
CA GLU A 135 14.82 -2.37 -10.79
C GLU A 135 15.27 -0.90 -10.89
N ALA A 136 15.34 -0.36 -12.10
CA ALA A 136 15.75 1.02 -12.33
C ALA A 136 14.76 2.02 -11.72
N GLU A 137 13.46 1.74 -11.75
CA GLU A 137 12.45 2.58 -11.08
C GLU A 137 12.59 2.52 -9.55
N VAL A 138 12.92 1.34 -9.00
CA VAL A 138 13.20 1.20 -7.56
C VAL A 138 14.47 1.98 -7.17
N ASP A 139 15.53 1.87 -7.98
CA ASP A 139 16.78 2.60 -7.75
C ASP A 139 16.57 4.11 -7.84
N ALA A 140 15.80 4.60 -8.81
CA ALA A 140 15.46 6.01 -8.93
C ALA A 140 14.77 6.56 -7.68
N LEU A 141 13.86 5.79 -7.05
CA LEU A 141 13.26 6.18 -5.77
C LEU A 141 14.33 6.25 -4.66
N ILE A 142 15.22 5.25 -4.58
CA ILE A 142 16.27 5.21 -3.55
C ILE A 142 17.19 6.42 -3.70
N ASP A 143 17.62 6.71 -4.92
CA ASP A 143 18.50 7.85 -5.23
C ASP A 143 17.83 9.19 -4.88
N ALA A 144 16.56 9.37 -5.27
CA ALA A 144 15.79 10.56 -4.95
C ALA A 144 15.64 10.77 -3.43
N ILE A 145 15.35 9.71 -2.66
CA ILE A 145 15.28 9.81 -1.20
C ILE A 145 16.66 10.11 -0.59
N SER A 146 17.74 9.55 -1.14
CA SER A 146 19.10 9.86 -0.72
C SER A 146 19.43 11.34 -0.93
N GLU A 147 19.07 11.93 -2.07
CA GLU A 147 19.24 13.36 -2.35
C GLU A 147 18.39 14.25 -1.41
N ILE A 148 17.13 13.84 -1.14
CA ILE A 148 16.24 14.55 -0.21
C ILE A 148 16.84 14.52 1.20
N SER A 149 17.34 13.37 1.65
CA SER A 149 18.00 13.24 2.95
C SER A 149 19.26 14.12 3.06
N ALA A 150 20.09 14.15 2.03
CA ALA A 150 21.31 14.96 2.02
C ALA A 150 21.05 16.49 2.10
N LYS A 151 19.90 16.96 1.61
CA LYS A 151 19.48 18.37 1.69
C LYS A 151 18.88 18.77 3.05
N ARG A 152 18.74 17.81 3.96
CA ARG A 152 18.22 18.03 5.33
C ARG A 152 19.18 18.79 6.24
N ASN A 153 20.49 18.75 5.95
CA ASN A 153 21.57 19.36 6.73
C ASN A 153 21.86 20.81 6.30
#